data_310ee97e427d52a0b016cbbc41b43e25
#
_entry.id   310ee97e427d52a0b016cbbc41b43e25
#
_cell.length_a   1.000
_cell.length_b   1.000
_cell.length_c   1.000
_cell.angle_alpha   90.00
_cell.angle_beta   90.00
_cell.angle_gamma   90.00
#
_symmetry.space_group_name_H-M   'P 1'
#
loop_
_entity.id
_entity.type
_entity.pdbx_description
1 polymer ?
#
loop_
_entity_poly.entity_id
_entity_poly.type
_entity_poly.pdbx_seq_one_letter_code
_entity_poly.pdbx_strand_id
1 'polypeptide(L)'
;MHDIETEVLVVGTGPGGGSMAALLSSYGINNILINRYNWLASTPRAHITNQRTMEVIRDLGKEVEDEAYLFGTNQDLMGENVFCTSLAGEELGRMKSWGKSPESRAEHRLTSPGFMNDLPQTFMEPLLFKTACSRGTEPRLSTEYLRHEEKEGRVFTTCLDKLSGKEFIINSKYLIGADGGNSLVAENAKLPFKGQMGVAGSINILIEADLTRFVSHRPSVLYWVLQPGADVGGIGMGVVRMVRPWNEWLLIWGYDINEEAPQISDDFAIKVARDLIGDPDQDVKVKSVSTWTVNNMYAEKMRN
;
A
#
# COMPACT_ATOMS: atom_id res chain seq x y z
N MET A 1 -18.83 17.91 27.00
CA MET A 1 -18.50 17.19 25.75
C MET A 1 -19.28 15.89 25.80
N HIS A 2 -20.07 15.57 24.80
CA HIS A 2 -20.68 14.23 24.75
C HIS A 2 -19.56 13.26 24.38
N ASP A 3 -19.34 12.26 25.25
CA ASP A 3 -18.41 11.18 24.97
C ASP A 3 -18.93 10.39 23.76
N ILE A 4 -18.06 10.21 22.77
CA ILE A 4 -18.40 9.40 21.59
C ILE A 4 -18.20 7.95 22.01
N GLU A 5 -19.25 7.12 21.85
CA GLU A 5 -19.19 5.71 22.21
C GLU A 5 -19.31 4.78 21.01
N THR A 6 -18.55 3.69 21.03
CA THR A 6 -18.65 2.62 20.03
C THR A 6 -18.28 1.26 20.65
N GLU A 7 -18.51 0.17 19.94
CA GLU A 7 -18.01 -1.13 20.36
C GLU A 7 -16.53 -1.29 19.99
N VAL A 8 -16.15 -0.89 18.77
CA VAL A 8 -14.79 -1.02 18.28
C VAL A 8 -14.31 0.30 17.67
N LEU A 9 -13.13 0.76 18.11
CA LEU A 9 -12.40 1.85 17.45
C LEU A 9 -11.28 1.24 16.62
N VAL A 10 -11.25 1.55 15.31
CA VAL A 10 -10.19 1.17 14.38
C VAL A 10 -9.36 2.39 14.03
N VAL A 11 -8.06 2.35 14.26
CA VAL A 11 -7.11 3.43 13.99
C VAL A 11 -6.33 3.12 12.72
N GLY A 12 -6.58 3.90 11.66
CA GLY A 12 -5.93 3.77 10.35
C GLY A 12 -6.85 3.18 9.29
N THR A 13 -6.92 3.82 8.12
CA THR A 13 -7.78 3.44 6.99
C THR A 13 -7.03 2.65 5.90
N GLY A 14 -5.79 2.22 6.18
CA GLY A 14 -5.04 1.35 5.27
C GLY A 14 -5.75 0.02 5.01
N PRO A 15 -5.20 -0.87 4.17
CA PRO A 15 -5.84 -2.14 3.81
C PRO A 15 -6.28 -2.97 5.02
N GLY A 16 -5.46 -3.01 6.09
CA GLY A 16 -5.80 -3.71 7.33
C GLY A 16 -6.99 -3.11 8.06
N GLY A 17 -6.98 -1.79 8.30
CA GLY A 17 -8.05 -1.10 9.02
C GLY A 17 -9.34 -1.01 8.21
N GLY A 18 -9.25 -0.75 6.90
CA GLY A 18 -10.39 -0.76 5.99
C GLY A 18 -11.08 -2.12 5.93
N SER A 19 -10.31 -3.21 5.81
CA SER A 19 -10.84 -4.57 5.83
C SER A 19 -11.49 -4.91 7.17
N MET A 20 -10.84 -4.53 8.29
CA MET A 20 -11.38 -4.75 9.62
C MET A 20 -12.71 -4.02 9.81
N ALA A 21 -12.78 -2.73 9.48
CA ALA A 21 -14.00 -1.95 9.60
C ALA A 21 -15.14 -2.53 8.72
N ALA A 22 -14.83 -2.92 7.48
CA ALA A 22 -15.80 -3.53 6.57
C ALA A 22 -16.34 -4.87 7.09
N LEU A 23 -15.48 -5.72 7.67
CA LEU A 23 -15.90 -6.98 8.29
C LEU A 23 -16.74 -6.74 9.55
N LEU A 24 -16.32 -5.86 10.45
CA LEU A 24 -17.08 -5.52 11.65
C LEU A 24 -18.49 -5.07 11.31
N SER A 25 -18.63 -4.15 10.36
CA SER A 25 -19.93 -3.67 9.90
C SER A 25 -20.74 -4.76 9.23
N SER A 26 -20.12 -5.68 8.48
CA SER A 26 -20.82 -6.82 7.89
C SER A 26 -21.39 -7.78 8.94
N TYR A 27 -20.78 -7.85 10.12
CA TYR A 27 -21.28 -8.62 11.26
C TYR A 27 -22.22 -7.82 12.20
N GLY A 28 -22.57 -6.58 11.81
CA GLY A 28 -23.46 -5.73 12.62
C GLY A 28 -22.80 -5.17 13.89
N ILE A 29 -21.46 -5.12 13.94
CA ILE A 29 -20.71 -4.58 15.07
C ILE A 29 -20.46 -3.09 14.83
N ASN A 30 -20.95 -2.26 15.76
CA ASN A 30 -20.75 -0.81 15.69
C ASN A 30 -19.27 -0.46 15.79
N ASN A 31 -18.78 0.29 14.80
CA ASN A 31 -17.38 0.68 14.79
C ASN A 31 -17.17 2.08 14.23
N ILE A 32 -16.12 2.73 14.74
CA ILE A 32 -15.59 3.99 14.25
C ILE A 32 -14.25 3.72 13.62
N LEU A 33 -14.02 4.27 12.42
CA LEU A 33 -12.76 4.18 11.69
C LEU A 33 -12.15 5.57 11.59
N ILE A 34 -10.98 5.79 12.22
CA ILE A 34 -10.30 7.08 12.20
C ILE A 34 -9.07 7.09 11.30
N ASN A 35 -8.78 8.24 10.71
CA ASN A 35 -7.58 8.48 9.92
C ASN A 35 -7.04 9.89 10.16
N ARG A 36 -5.74 10.01 10.45
CA ARG A 36 -5.07 11.31 10.63
C ARG A 36 -4.98 12.17 9.38
N TYR A 37 -5.20 11.58 8.21
CA TYR A 37 -5.23 12.28 6.93
C TYR A 37 -6.66 12.65 6.53
N ASN A 38 -6.78 13.65 5.67
CA ASN A 38 -8.06 14.09 5.12
C ASN A 38 -8.61 13.16 4.04
N TRP A 39 -7.80 12.21 3.56
CA TRP A 39 -8.19 11.20 2.58
C TRP A 39 -7.37 9.93 2.75
N LEU A 40 -7.60 8.96 1.89
CA LEU A 40 -6.95 7.65 1.81
C LEU A 40 -5.59 7.74 1.12
N ALA A 41 -4.98 6.61 0.77
CA ALA A 41 -3.67 6.58 0.13
C ALA A 41 -3.64 7.41 -1.16
N SER A 42 -2.66 8.31 -1.25
CA SER A 42 -2.40 9.15 -2.44
C SER A 42 -1.35 8.54 -3.38
N THR A 43 -0.67 7.47 -2.95
CA THR A 43 0.35 6.78 -3.73
C THR A 43 0.07 5.28 -3.79
N PRO A 44 0.30 4.63 -4.94
CA PRO A 44 0.07 3.20 -5.09
C PRO A 44 1.20 2.38 -4.44
N ARG A 45 1.26 2.34 -3.12
CA ARG A 45 2.32 1.67 -2.35
C ARG A 45 2.39 0.18 -2.64
N ALA A 46 1.57 -0.64 -1.99
CA ALA A 46 1.39 -2.04 -2.30
C ALA A 46 0.45 -2.22 -3.49
N HIS A 47 0.58 -3.34 -4.20
CA HIS A 47 -0.25 -3.60 -5.36
C HIS A 47 -0.64 -5.07 -5.54
N ILE A 48 0.27 -6.00 -5.27
CA ILE A 48 -0.06 -7.42 -5.41
C ILE A 48 -0.89 -7.88 -4.22
N THR A 49 -2.11 -8.27 -4.54
CA THR A 49 -3.07 -8.86 -3.62
C THR A 49 -3.10 -10.36 -3.85
N ASN A 50 -2.63 -11.13 -2.87
CA ASN A 50 -2.60 -12.59 -2.97
C ASN A 50 -4.00 -13.20 -2.85
N GLN A 51 -4.11 -14.52 -3.13
CA GLN A 51 -5.40 -15.23 -3.10
C GLN A 51 -6.09 -15.14 -1.73
N ARG A 52 -5.31 -15.25 -0.62
CA ARG A 52 -5.90 -15.17 0.72
C ARG A 52 -6.55 -13.81 0.99
N THR A 53 -5.95 -12.73 0.53
CA THR A 53 -6.55 -11.39 0.64
C THR A 53 -7.77 -11.26 -0.28
N MET A 54 -7.74 -11.84 -1.48
CA MET A 54 -8.91 -11.88 -2.37
C MET A 54 -10.06 -12.70 -1.78
N GLU A 55 -9.78 -13.76 -1.03
CA GLU A 55 -10.79 -14.49 -0.26
C GLU A 55 -11.45 -13.59 0.81
N VAL A 56 -10.67 -12.81 1.55
CA VAL A 56 -11.22 -11.83 2.51
C VAL A 56 -12.09 -10.78 1.81
N ILE A 57 -11.66 -10.29 0.64
CA ILE A 57 -12.46 -9.36 -0.17
C ILE A 57 -13.76 -10.03 -0.63
N ARG A 58 -13.71 -11.30 -1.03
CA ARG A 58 -14.88 -12.11 -1.41
C ARG A 58 -15.84 -12.33 -0.23
N ASP A 59 -15.33 -12.53 0.99
CA ASP A 59 -16.15 -12.63 2.19
C ASP A 59 -16.92 -11.34 2.49
N LEU A 60 -16.42 -10.20 1.99
CA LEU A 60 -17.15 -8.93 2.02
C LEU A 60 -18.29 -8.87 0.99
N GLY A 61 -18.38 -9.81 0.05
CA GLY A 61 -19.42 -9.92 -0.96
C GLY A 61 -18.86 -10.07 -2.36
N LYS A 62 -19.61 -10.76 -3.19
CA LYS A 62 -19.21 -11.03 -4.58
C LYS A 62 -19.05 -9.73 -5.39
N GLU A 63 -19.91 -8.75 -5.13
CA GLU A 63 -19.85 -7.42 -5.75
C GLU A 63 -18.57 -6.66 -5.39
N VAL A 64 -18.04 -6.83 -4.17
CA VAL A 64 -16.77 -6.23 -3.73
C VAL A 64 -15.59 -6.90 -4.41
N GLU A 65 -15.64 -8.24 -4.53
CA GLU A 65 -14.64 -9.02 -5.26
C GLU A 65 -14.59 -8.61 -6.74
N ASP A 66 -15.76 -8.51 -7.40
CA ASP A 66 -15.86 -8.14 -8.82
C ASP A 66 -15.31 -6.72 -9.06
N GLU A 67 -15.62 -5.79 -8.18
CA GLU A 67 -15.08 -4.43 -8.24
C GLU A 67 -13.54 -4.43 -8.02
N ALA A 68 -13.02 -5.26 -7.11
CA ALA A 68 -11.58 -5.41 -6.92
C ALA A 68 -10.87 -5.91 -8.19
N TYR A 69 -11.46 -6.87 -8.91
CA TYR A 69 -10.91 -7.33 -10.18
C TYR A 69 -11.06 -6.29 -11.30
N LEU A 70 -12.15 -5.53 -11.30
CA LEU A 70 -12.35 -4.45 -12.28
C LEU A 70 -11.28 -3.35 -12.16
N PHE A 71 -10.89 -3.01 -10.93
CA PHE A 71 -9.85 -2.01 -10.67
C PHE A 71 -8.43 -2.57 -10.72
N GLY A 72 -8.28 -3.87 -10.69
CA GLY A 72 -7.00 -4.55 -10.84
C GLY A 72 -6.50 -4.58 -12.27
N THR A 73 -5.23 -4.92 -12.44
CA THR A 73 -4.64 -5.18 -13.75
C THR A 73 -5.17 -6.49 -14.32
N ASN A 74 -5.56 -6.49 -15.60
CA ASN A 74 -5.93 -7.71 -16.29
C ASN A 74 -4.83 -8.77 -16.16
N GLN A 75 -5.24 -10.00 -15.84
CA GLN A 75 -4.33 -11.12 -15.61
C GLN A 75 -3.33 -11.36 -16.76
N ASP A 76 -3.72 -11.09 -17.99
CA ASP A 76 -2.85 -11.26 -19.17
C ASP A 76 -1.74 -10.20 -19.23
N LEU A 77 -1.95 -9.04 -18.61
CA LEU A 77 -0.97 -7.94 -18.54
C LEU A 77 -0.05 -8.03 -17.32
N MET A 78 -0.36 -8.88 -16.33
CA MET A 78 0.52 -9.04 -15.16
C MET A 78 1.87 -9.64 -15.52
N GLY A 79 1.92 -10.51 -16.52
CA GLY A 79 3.15 -11.06 -17.09
C GLY A 79 4.07 -11.76 -16.09
N GLU A 80 5.36 -11.60 -16.31
CA GLU A 80 6.46 -12.13 -15.51
C GLU A 80 7.33 -10.96 -15.02
N ASN A 81 8.13 -11.15 -13.97
CA ASN A 81 9.16 -10.17 -13.65
C ASN A 81 10.17 -10.11 -14.80
N VAL A 82 10.38 -8.93 -15.35
CA VAL A 82 11.32 -8.69 -16.45
C VAL A 82 12.56 -8.01 -15.90
N PHE A 83 13.75 -8.52 -16.24
CA PHE A 83 15.03 -7.93 -15.94
C PHE A 83 15.61 -7.36 -17.24
N CYS A 84 15.99 -6.09 -17.24
CA CYS A 84 16.46 -5.39 -18.43
C CYS A 84 17.49 -4.31 -18.09
N THR A 85 18.21 -3.84 -19.10
CA THR A 85 19.14 -2.71 -18.93
C THR A 85 18.43 -1.36 -18.90
N SER A 86 17.27 -1.26 -19.54
CA SER A 86 16.26 -0.19 -19.46
C SER A 86 14.98 -0.70 -20.11
N LEU A 87 13.88 0.06 -20.05
CA LEU A 87 12.65 -0.35 -20.77
C LEU A 87 12.85 -0.34 -22.30
N ALA A 88 13.69 0.54 -22.83
CA ALA A 88 14.05 0.56 -24.24
C ALA A 88 15.22 -0.38 -24.58
N GLY A 89 15.91 -0.88 -23.57
CA GLY A 89 17.15 -1.63 -23.70
C GLY A 89 16.97 -3.15 -23.81
N GLU A 90 18.08 -3.83 -23.63
CA GLU A 90 18.16 -5.29 -23.73
C GLU A 90 17.44 -5.98 -22.58
N GLU A 91 16.65 -7.00 -22.88
CA GLU A 91 16.10 -7.91 -21.88
C GLU A 91 17.15 -8.93 -21.47
N LEU A 92 17.50 -8.93 -20.18
CA LEU A 92 18.48 -9.84 -19.59
C LEU A 92 17.87 -11.17 -19.17
N GLY A 93 16.58 -11.20 -18.90
CA GLY A 93 15.85 -12.39 -18.50
C GLY A 93 14.46 -12.13 -17.93
N ARG A 94 13.77 -13.23 -17.66
CA ARG A 94 12.44 -13.22 -17.04
C ARG A 94 12.34 -14.25 -15.93
N MET A 95 11.57 -13.94 -14.91
CA MET A 95 11.26 -14.87 -13.85
C MET A 95 9.73 -15.01 -13.73
N LYS A 96 9.24 -16.25 -13.79
CA LYS A 96 7.82 -16.55 -13.57
C LYS A 96 7.40 -16.06 -12.19
N SER A 97 6.36 -15.26 -12.15
CA SER A 97 5.85 -14.60 -10.95
C SER A 97 4.33 -14.59 -10.95
N TRP A 98 3.74 -14.14 -9.87
CA TRP A 98 2.31 -13.89 -9.77
C TRP A 98 1.43 -15.11 -10.05
N GLY A 99 1.94 -16.33 -9.78
CA GLY A 99 1.21 -17.56 -10.06
C GLY A 99 1.03 -17.87 -11.54
N LYS A 100 1.91 -17.35 -12.42
CA LYS A 100 1.79 -17.52 -13.88
C LYS A 100 2.34 -18.84 -14.40
N SER A 101 3.11 -19.62 -13.62
CA SER A 101 3.52 -20.95 -14.07
C SER A 101 2.31 -21.88 -14.18
N PRO A 102 2.31 -22.85 -15.12
CA PRO A 102 1.21 -23.84 -15.24
C PRO A 102 0.96 -24.59 -13.93
N GLU A 103 2.02 -24.93 -13.20
CA GLU A 103 1.96 -25.64 -11.92
C GLU A 103 1.30 -24.75 -10.86
N SER A 104 1.74 -23.50 -10.71
CA SER A 104 1.15 -22.56 -9.76
C SER A 104 -0.30 -22.25 -10.08
N ARG A 105 -0.66 -22.14 -11.37
CA ARG A 105 -2.06 -21.93 -11.77
C ARG A 105 -2.93 -23.12 -11.41
N ALA A 106 -2.43 -24.34 -11.60
CA ALA A 106 -3.16 -25.57 -11.24
C ALA A 106 -3.36 -25.63 -9.72
N GLU A 107 -2.31 -25.39 -8.94
CA GLU A 107 -2.37 -25.36 -7.48
C GLU A 107 -3.35 -24.30 -6.98
N HIS A 108 -3.26 -23.06 -7.48
CA HIS A 108 -4.16 -21.98 -7.08
C HIS A 108 -5.63 -22.28 -7.34
N ARG A 109 -5.95 -22.92 -8.47
CA ARG A 109 -7.32 -23.33 -8.80
C ARG A 109 -7.87 -24.40 -7.86
N LEU A 110 -7.01 -25.23 -7.31
CA LEU A 110 -7.40 -26.28 -6.36
C LEU A 110 -7.53 -25.76 -4.94
N THR A 111 -6.82 -24.70 -4.58
CA THR A 111 -6.67 -24.24 -3.19
C THR A 111 -7.43 -22.97 -2.88
N SER A 112 -7.84 -22.18 -3.87
CA SER A 112 -8.53 -20.90 -3.67
C SER A 112 -9.60 -20.66 -4.73
N PRO A 113 -10.76 -20.09 -4.35
CA PRO A 113 -11.78 -19.66 -5.29
C PRO A 113 -11.40 -18.36 -6.05
N GLY A 114 -10.38 -17.65 -5.58
CA GLY A 114 -9.91 -16.39 -6.15
C GLY A 114 -8.53 -16.50 -6.79
N PHE A 115 -8.17 -15.48 -7.57
CA PHE A 115 -6.87 -15.35 -8.20
C PHE A 115 -6.11 -14.20 -7.57
N MET A 116 -4.77 -14.26 -7.67
CA MET A 116 -3.92 -13.12 -7.36
C MET A 116 -4.31 -11.93 -8.25
N ASN A 117 -4.35 -10.74 -7.66
CA ASN A 117 -4.76 -9.51 -8.34
C ASN A 117 -3.68 -8.42 -8.17
N ASP A 118 -3.38 -7.70 -9.22
CA ASP A 118 -2.59 -6.48 -9.14
C ASP A 118 -3.53 -5.31 -8.91
N LEU A 119 -3.84 -5.04 -7.64
CA LEU A 119 -4.75 -3.99 -7.21
C LEU A 119 -3.97 -2.93 -6.42
N PRO A 120 -3.61 -1.79 -7.05
CA PRO A 120 -2.90 -0.73 -6.36
C PRO A 120 -3.65 -0.25 -5.12
N GLN A 121 -2.92 0.09 -4.06
CA GLN A 121 -3.49 0.51 -2.78
C GLN A 121 -4.43 1.72 -2.91
N THR A 122 -4.15 2.61 -3.87
CA THR A 122 -5.00 3.76 -4.22
C THR A 122 -6.41 3.37 -4.72
N PHE A 123 -6.63 2.13 -5.10
CA PHE A 123 -7.94 1.57 -5.47
C PHE A 123 -8.49 0.64 -4.40
N MET A 124 -7.62 -0.12 -3.74
CA MET A 124 -8.04 -1.02 -2.66
C MET A 124 -8.62 -0.25 -1.46
N GLU A 125 -7.96 0.81 -1.01
CA GLU A 125 -8.44 1.58 0.15
C GLU A 125 -9.82 2.20 -0.08
N PRO A 126 -10.10 2.91 -1.20
CA PRO A 126 -11.44 3.42 -1.49
C PRO A 126 -12.51 2.33 -1.58
N LEU A 127 -12.19 1.17 -2.14
CA LEU A 127 -13.10 0.03 -2.21
C LEU A 127 -13.49 -0.45 -0.81
N LEU A 128 -12.52 -0.69 0.05
CA LEU A 128 -12.74 -1.14 1.43
C LEU A 128 -13.46 -0.09 2.26
N PHE A 129 -13.05 1.17 2.15
CA PHE A 129 -13.64 2.30 2.86
C PHE A 129 -15.12 2.51 2.46
N LYS A 130 -15.41 2.53 1.16
CA LYS A 130 -16.79 2.59 0.64
C LYS A 130 -17.64 1.45 1.19
N THR A 131 -17.10 0.22 1.15
CA THR A 131 -17.79 -0.98 1.66
C THR A 131 -18.07 -0.87 3.16
N ALA A 132 -17.08 -0.44 3.96
CA ALA A 132 -17.25 -0.24 5.39
C ALA A 132 -18.34 0.80 5.70
N CYS A 133 -18.25 1.97 5.08
CA CYS A 133 -19.22 3.06 5.29
C CYS A 133 -20.63 2.68 4.87
N SER A 134 -20.80 1.99 3.73
CA SER A 134 -22.14 1.57 3.26
C SER A 134 -22.80 0.54 4.17
N ARG A 135 -22.05 -0.11 5.05
CA ARG A 135 -22.51 -1.13 6.01
C ARG A 135 -22.59 -0.64 7.45
N GLY A 136 -22.33 0.67 7.69
CA GLY A 136 -22.57 1.29 9.00
C GLY A 136 -21.32 1.66 9.79
N THR A 137 -20.09 1.50 9.24
CA THR A 137 -18.91 2.10 9.84
C THR A 137 -19.05 3.62 9.86
N GLU A 138 -18.78 4.25 11.00
CA GLU A 138 -18.67 5.71 11.12
C GLU A 138 -17.25 6.16 10.78
N PRO A 139 -16.99 6.82 9.63
CA PRO A 139 -15.66 7.29 9.29
C PRO A 139 -15.39 8.65 9.92
N ARG A 140 -14.16 8.83 10.43
CA ARG A 140 -13.66 10.12 10.91
C ARG A 140 -12.28 10.36 10.32
N LEU A 141 -12.25 11.04 9.18
CA LEU A 141 -11.01 11.53 8.55
C LEU A 141 -10.50 12.77 9.31
N SER A 142 -9.25 13.17 9.05
CA SER A 142 -8.57 14.26 9.77
C SER A 142 -8.61 14.10 11.29
N THR A 143 -8.70 12.86 11.77
CA THR A 143 -8.77 12.49 13.18
C THR A 143 -7.54 11.65 13.54
N GLU A 144 -6.71 12.19 14.41
CA GLU A 144 -5.45 11.58 14.81
C GLU A 144 -5.57 10.93 16.18
N TYR A 145 -5.15 9.68 16.29
CA TYR A 145 -4.96 9.00 17.57
C TYR A 145 -3.75 9.59 18.29
N LEU A 146 -3.90 9.92 19.60
CA LEU A 146 -2.80 10.43 20.43
C LEU A 146 -2.37 9.41 21.47
N ARG A 147 -3.29 8.89 22.25
CA ARG A 147 -3.05 7.95 23.36
C ARG A 147 -4.33 7.24 23.76
N HIS A 148 -4.22 6.20 24.54
CA HIS A 148 -5.38 5.53 25.14
C HIS A 148 -5.10 5.15 26.60
N GLU A 149 -6.16 4.94 27.35
CA GLU A 149 -6.18 4.42 28.70
C GLU A 149 -7.24 3.32 28.80
N GLU A 150 -6.87 2.19 29.41
CA GLU A 150 -7.80 1.11 29.74
C GLU A 150 -8.35 1.32 31.15
N LYS A 151 -9.65 1.38 31.30
CA LYS A 151 -10.32 1.57 32.57
C LYS A 151 -11.68 0.90 32.58
N GLU A 152 -11.97 0.14 33.63
CA GLU A 152 -13.26 -0.53 33.84
C GLU A 152 -13.73 -1.41 32.67
N GLY A 153 -12.75 -2.09 32.01
CA GLY A 153 -13.01 -2.97 30.85
C GLY A 153 -13.35 -2.23 29.56
N ARG A 154 -13.04 -0.95 29.49
CA ARG A 154 -13.21 -0.10 28.29
C ARG A 154 -11.91 0.64 27.97
N VAL A 155 -11.81 1.09 26.73
CA VAL A 155 -10.66 1.85 26.23
C VAL A 155 -11.11 3.28 25.94
N PHE A 156 -10.50 4.23 26.63
CA PHE A 156 -10.70 5.67 26.44
C PHE A 156 -9.58 6.19 25.55
N THR A 157 -9.89 6.46 24.29
CA THR A 157 -8.91 6.91 23.30
C THR A 157 -9.00 8.41 23.12
N THR A 158 -7.92 9.11 23.42
CA THR A 158 -7.79 10.55 23.13
C THR A 158 -7.40 10.73 21.67
N CYS A 159 -8.22 11.48 20.94
CA CYS A 159 -8.03 11.82 19.55
C CYS A 159 -7.92 13.33 19.37
N LEU A 160 -7.23 13.76 18.32
CA LEU A 160 -7.15 15.15 17.88
C LEU A 160 -7.97 15.33 16.59
N ASP A 161 -8.97 16.19 16.63
CA ASP A 161 -9.59 16.70 15.40
C ASP A 161 -8.63 17.74 14.77
N LYS A 162 -8.01 17.38 13.67
CA LYS A 162 -7.01 18.21 12.99
C LYS A 162 -7.62 19.44 12.30
N LEU A 163 -8.92 19.45 12.08
CA LEU A 163 -9.60 20.59 11.47
C LEU A 163 -9.86 21.70 12.50
N SER A 164 -10.27 21.33 13.69
CA SER A 164 -10.55 22.28 14.78
C SER A 164 -9.39 22.47 15.76
N GLY A 165 -8.38 21.57 15.74
CA GLY A 165 -7.29 21.55 16.72
C GLY A 165 -7.71 21.11 18.11
N LYS A 166 -8.89 20.52 18.30
CA LYS A 166 -9.43 20.13 19.62
C LYS A 166 -9.24 18.65 19.90
N GLU A 167 -8.82 18.33 21.11
CA GLU A 167 -8.85 16.96 21.62
C GLU A 167 -10.25 16.56 22.05
N PHE A 168 -10.57 15.28 21.85
CA PHE A 168 -11.80 14.65 22.31
C PHE A 168 -11.56 13.18 22.63
N ILE A 169 -12.49 12.52 23.31
CA ILE A 169 -12.37 11.13 23.72
C ILE A 169 -13.37 10.27 22.96
N ILE A 170 -12.91 9.11 22.48
CA ILE A 170 -13.75 8.00 22.01
C ILE A 170 -13.63 6.88 23.03
N ASN A 171 -14.80 6.47 23.56
CA ASN A 171 -14.94 5.36 24.49
C ASN A 171 -15.36 4.10 23.72
N SER A 172 -14.53 3.06 23.73
CA SER A 172 -14.79 1.80 23.02
C SER A 172 -14.60 0.57 23.91
N LYS A 173 -15.18 -0.57 23.53
CA LYS A 173 -14.87 -1.86 24.18
C LYS A 173 -13.51 -2.38 23.71
N TYR A 174 -13.20 -2.18 22.44
CA TYR A 174 -11.95 -2.63 21.83
C TYR A 174 -11.31 -1.51 21.01
N LEU A 175 -9.99 -1.45 21.06
CA LEU A 175 -9.15 -0.60 20.21
C LEU A 175 -8.33 -1.49 19.29
N ILE A 176 -8.40 -1.23 17.98
CA ILE A 176 -7.61 -1.92 16.96
C ILE A 176 -6.64 -0.94 16.31
N GLY A 177 -5.34 -1.16 16.52
CA GLY A 177 -4.27 -0.44 15.84
C GLY A 177 -4.03 -1.01 14.44
N ALA A 178 -4.35 -0.23 13.41
CA ALA A 178 -4.07 -0.51 12.00
C ALA A 178 -3.35 0.68 11.33
N ASP A 179 -2.57 1.40 12.13
CA ASP A 179 -1.88 2.66 11.81
C ASP A 179 -0.50 2.49 11.17
N GLY A 180 -0.19 1.24 10.74
CA GLY A 180 0.96 0.93 9.91
C GLY A 180 2.24 0.61 10.68
N GLY A 181 3.38 0.60 9.96
CA GLY A 181 4.68 0.17 10.51
C GLY A 181 5.26 1.06 11.60
N ASN A 182 4.81 2.32 11.69
CA ASN A 182 5.18 3.28 12.73
C ASN A 182 4.00 3.49 13.70
N SER A 183 3.38 2.39 14.12
CA SER A 183 2.16 2.39 14.92
C SER A 183 2.36 3.01 16.29
N LEU A 184 1.72 4.15 16.53
CA LEU A 184 1.66 4.78 17.84
C LEU A 184 0.73 3.99 18.79
N VAL A 185 -0.27 3.30 18.25
CA VAL A 185 -1.12 2.40 19.04
C VAL A 185 -0.31 1.26 19.63
N ALA A 186 0.54 0.60 18.83
CA ALA A 186 1.40 -0.48 19.29
C ALA A 186 2.42 0.00 20.33
N GLU A 187 3.00 1.20 20.13
CA GLU A 187 3.93 1.82 21.07
C GLU A 187 3.25 2.07 22.42
N ASN A 188 2.09 2.73 22.45
CA ASN A 188 1.35 3.04 23.66
C ASN A 188 0.82 1.77 24.36
N ALA A 189 0.45 0.75 23.59
CA ALA A 189 0.06 -0.57 24.11
C ALA A 189 1.27 -1.42 24.56
N LYS A 190 2.50 -0.92 24.41
CA LYS A 190 3.76 -1.61 24.77
C LYS A 190 3.90 -2.97 24.09
N LEU A 191 3.46 -3.07 22.84
CA LEU A 191 3.62 -4.27 22.03
C LEU A 191 5.02 -4.27 21.42
N PRO A 192 5.90 -5.24 21.75
CA PRO A 192 7.28 -5.20 21.32
C PRO A 192 7.43 -5.57 19.85
N PHE A 193 8.34 -4.85 19.18
CA PHE A 193 8.82 -5.20 17.85
C PHE A 193 10.23 -5.76 17.94
N LYS A 194 10.53 -6.75 17.08
CA LYS A 194 11.85 -7.35 16.94
C LYS A 194 12.35 -7.17 15.51
N GLY A 195 13.64 -6.88 15.39
CA GLY A 195 14.29 -6.69 14.10
C GLY A 195 14.97 -5.33 13.98
N GLN A 196 15.21 -4.88 12.76
CA GLN A 196 15.94 -3.66 12.45
C GLN A 196 15.08 -2.73 11.60
N MET A 197 14.93 -1.48 12.03
CA MET A 197 14.39 -0.42 11.21
C MET A 197 15.49 0.24 10.37
N GLY A 198 15.10 0.74 9.18
CA GLY A 198 16.01 1.54 8.38
C GLY A 198 17.20 0.76 7.85
N VAL A 199 16.97 -0.36 7.18
CA VAL A 199 18.06 -1.14 6.54
C VAL A 199 18.47 -0.57 5.18
N ALA A 200 17.57 0.17 4.51
CA ALA A 200 17.84 0.87 3.26
C ALA A 200 16.86 2.02 3.06
N GLY A 201 17.24 3.01 2.25
CA GLY A 201 16.39 4.10 1.82
C GLY A 201 15.79 3.86 0.44
N SER A 202 14.58 4.32 0.22
CA SER A 202 13.89 4.19 -1.07
C SER A 202 13.13 5.46 -1.42
N ILE A 203 13.16 5.81 -2.70
CA ILE A 203 12.42 6.91 -3.31
C ILE A 203 11.38 6.30 -4.23
N ASN A 204 10.15 6.75 -4.09
CA ASN A 204 9.05 6.43 -4.99
C ASN A 204 8.74 7.67 -5.83
N ILE A 205 8.80 7.53 -7.14
CA ILE A 205 8.46 8.58 -8.11
C ILE A 205 7.27 8.08 -8.91
N LEU A 206 6.09 8.67 -8.69
CA LEU A 206 4.89 8.37 -9.46
C LEU A 206 4.84 9.27 -10.68
N ILE A 207 4.77 8.68 -11.86
CA ILE A 207 4.77 9.39 -13.13
C ILE A 207 3.57 9.01 -14.01
N GLU A 208 3.21 9.92 -14.88
CA GLU A 208 2.35 9.70 -16.05
C GLU A 208 3.24 9.76 -17.30
N ALA A 209 3.25 8.68 -18.07
CA ALA A 209 4.01 8.55 -19.31
C ALA A 209 3.43 7.39 -20.14
N ASP A 210 3.23 7.60 -21.44
CA ASP A 210 2.88 6.49 -22.34
C ASP A 210 4.13 5.67 -22.68
N LEU A 211 4.22 4.49 -22.08
CA LEU A 211 5.32 3.54 -22.29
C LEU A 211 4.92 2.34 -23.16
N THR A 212 3.79 2.41 -23.83
CA THR A 212 3.22 1.33 -24.66
C THR A 212 4.26 0.71 -25.59
N ARG A 213 5.05 1.53 -26.28
CA ARG A 213 6.06 1.09 -27.25
C ARG A 213 7.19 0.24 -26.67
N PHE A 214 7.47 0.40 -25.36
CA PHE A 214 8.55 -0.33 -24.68
C PHE A 214 8.08 -1.61 -24.01
N VAL A 215 6.78 -1.74 -23.71
CA VAL A 215 6.29 -2.80 -22.82
C VAL A 215 5.19 -3.68 -23.41
N SER A 216 4.48 -3.24 -24.46
CA SER A 216 3.35 -3.99 -25.01
C SER A 216 3.71 -5.39 -25.53
N HIS A 217 4.93 -5.59 -26.01
CA HIS A 217 5.44 -6.88 -26.48
C HIS A 217 5.93 -7.80 -25.34
N ARG A 218 6.05 -7.27 -24.13
CA ARG A 218 6.51 -7.98 -22.92
C ARG A 218 5.82 -7.44 -21.65
N PRO A 219 4.47 -7.52 -21.57
CA PRO A 219 3.73 -6.92 -20.48
C PRO A 219 4.13 -7.55 -19.14
N SER A 220 4.34 -6.68 -18.14
CA SER A 220 4.66 -7.07 -16.77
C SER A 220 4.19 -5.99 -15.81
N VAL A 221 4.03 -6.35 -14.55
CA VAL A 221 3.79 -5.38 -13.47
C VAL A 221 5.09 -4.85 -12.87
N LEU A 222 6.22 -5.55 -13.05
CA LEU A 222 7.54 -5.15 -12.54
C LEU A 222 8.63 -5.35 -13.58
N TYR A 223 9.36 -4.27 -13.86
CA TYR A 223 10.58 -4.26 -14.65
C TYR A 223 11.75 -3.87 -13.74
N TRP A 224 12.70 -4.78 -13.58
CA TRP A 224 13.93 -4.58 -12.83
C TRP A 224 14.99 -4.06 -13.77
N VAL A 225 15.36 -2.79 -13.59
CA VAL A 225 16.34 -2.11 -14.47
C VAL A 225 17.71 -2.21 -13.83
N LEU A 226 18.59 -3.00 -14.44
CA LEU A 226 19.95 -3.24 -14.01
C LEU A 226 20.90 -2.37 -14.84
N GLN A 227 21.43 -1.31 -14.24
CA GLN A 227 22.34 -0.38 -14.91
C GLN A 227 23.66 -0.29 -14.16
N PRO A 228 24.83 -0.32 -14.85
CA PRO A 228 26.11 -0.02 -14.23
C PRO A 228 26.07 1.39 -13.61
N GLY A 229 26.45 1.50 -12.34
CA GLY A 229 26.45 2.78 -11.61
C GLY A 229 25.09 3.28 -11.12
N ALA A 230 24.01 2.52 -11.31
CA ALA A 230 22.72 2.77 -10.66
C ALA A 230 22.73 2.36 -9.17
N ASP A 231 23.91 2.26 -8.59
CA ASP A 231 24.14 1.82 -7.22
C ASP A 231 23.97 2.97 -6.24
N VAL A 232 22.72 3.44 -6.10
CA VAL A 232 22.38 4.40 -5.06
C VAL A 232 21.86 3.63 -3.84
N GLY A 233 22.59 3.68 -2.75
CA GLY A 233 22.23 3.00 -1.49
C GLY A 233 22.42 1.49 -1.51
N GLY A 234 23.27 0.94 -2.37
CA GLY A 234 23.60 -0.49 -2.38
C GLY A 234 22.57 -1.41 -3.02
N ILE A 235 21.52 -0.87 -3.65
CA ILE A 235 20.48 -1.68 -4.31
C ILE A 235 20.82 -1.95 -5.79
N GLY A 236 21.78 -1.27 -6.42
CA GLY A 236 22.30 -1.55 -7.77
C GLY A 236 21.28 -1.64 -8.90
N MET A 237 20.01 -1.27 -8.66
CA MET A 237 18.93 -1.39 -9.62
C MET A 237 17.78 -0.42 -9.33
N GLY A 238 17.15 0.06 -10.40
CA GLY A 238 15.85 0.72 -10.33
C GLY A 238 14.72 -0.25 -10.64
N VAL A 239 13.53 0.05 -10.16
CA VAL A 239 12.33 -0.72 -10.49
C VAL A 239 11.33 0.19 -11.17
N VAL A 240 10.81 -0.22 -12.33
CA VAL A 240 9.69 0.42 -12.99
C VAL A 240 8.47 -0.47 -12.81
N ARG A 241 7.53 0.01 -12.01
CA ARG A 241 6.30 -0.70 -11.69
C ARG A 241 5.11 -0.11 -12.43
N MET A 242 4.38 -0.95 -13.15
CA MET A 242 3.12 -0.57 -13.76
C MET A 242 2.06 -0.32 -12.67
N VAL A 243 1.37 0.82 -12.75
CA VAL A 243 0.20 1.15 -11.91
C VAL A 243 -1.08 1.05 -12.74
N ARG A 244 -1.05 1.56 -13.96
CA ARG A 244 -2.10 1.44 -14.97
C ARG A 244 -1.49 1.14 -16.34
N PRO A 245 -2.05 0.22 -17.10
CA PRO A 245 -1.56 -0.11 -18.44
C PRO A 245 -1.82 1.06 -19.41
N TRP A 246 -0.85 1.61 -19.97
CA TRP A 246 0.60 1.68 -19.81
C TRP A 246 0.97 3.15 -19.68
N ASN A 247 0.13 3.89 -18.88
CA ASN A 247 0.16 5.35 -18.77
C ASN A 247 0.57 5.86 -17.38
N GLU A 248 0.47 5.03 -16.34
CA GLU A 248 0.82 5.41 -14.98
C GLU A 248 1.82 4.40 -14.38
N TRP A 249 2.91 4.93 -13.85
CA TRP A 249 4.06 4.15 -13.42
C TRP A 249 4.61 4.64 -12.09
N LEU A 250 5.03 3.71 -11.26
CA LEU A 250 5.78 3.99 -10.05
C LEU A 250 7.23 3.54 -10.26
N LEU A 251 8.14 4.51 -10.18
CA LEU A 251 9.57 4.25 -10.20
C LEU A 251 10.05 4.13 -8.77
N ILE A 252 10.87 3.12 -8.49
CA ILE A 252 11.45 2.88 -7.19
C ILE A 252 12.96 2.94 -7.34
N TRP A 253 13.59 3.82 -6.55
CA TRP A 253 15.01 4.12 -6.60
C TRP A 253 15.60 4.10 -5.19
N GLY A 254 16.78 3.52 -5.00
CA GLY A 254 17.45 3.47 -3.71
C GLY A 254 18.21 4.75 -3.38
N TYR A 255 18.38 5.05 -2.10
CA TYR A 255 19.34 6.05 -1.61
C TYR A 255 20.04 5.54 -0.34
N ASP A 256 21.25 6.09 -0.05
CA ASP A 256 21.98 5.72 1.16
C ASP A 256 21.25 6.28 2.40
N ILE A 257 20.81 5.39 3.29
CA ILE A 257 20.09 5.75 4.50
C ILE A 257 20.98 6.43 5.55
N ASN A 258 22.31 6.31 5.43
CA ASN A 258 23.26 6.98 6.31
C ASN A 258 23.44 8.46 5.93
N GLU A 259 22.93 8.87 4.78
CA GLU A 259 22.88 10.25 4.33
C GLU A 259 21.49 10.84 4.57
N GLU A 260 21.40 12.17 4.56
CA GLU A 260 20.10 12.84 4.60
C GLU A 260 19.25 12.43 3.39
N ALA A 261 17.97 12.11 3.63
CA ALA A 261 17.06 11.73 2.56
C ALA A 261 17.02 12.84 1.48
N PRO A 262 17.31 12.50 0.21
CA PRO A 262 17.46 13.51 -0.82
C PRO A 262 16.16 14.26 -1.08
N GLN A 263 16.26 15.57 -1.26
CA GLN A 263 15.17 16.37 -1.79
C GLN A 263 15.13 16.21 -3.31
N ILE A 264 14.09 15.56 -3.79
CA ILE A 264 13.95 15.25 -5.21
C ILE A 264 13.16 16.36 -5.90
N SER A 265 13.83 17.11 -6.77
CA SER A 265 13.16 18.03 -7.68
C SER A 265 12.47 17.29 -8.83
N ASP A 266 11.49 17.93 -9.47
CA ASP A 266 10.83 17.36 -10.66
C ASP A 266 11.84 17.08 -11.78
N ASP A 267 12.83 17.96 -12.00
CA ASP A 267 13.87 17.76 -13.00
C ASP A 267 14.71 16.49 -12.72
N PHE A 268 15.07 16.27 -11.46
CA PHE A 268 15.79 15.06 -11.08
C PHE A 268 14.89 13.82 -11.26
N ALA A 269 13.62 13.89 -10.86
CA ALA A 269 12.67 12.80 -11.03
C ALA A 269 12.46 12.43 -12.50
N ILE A 270 12.35 13.45 -13.39
CA ILE A 270 12.25 13.26 -14.83
C ILE A 270 13.54 12.61 -15.39
N LYS A 271 14.70 13.07 -14.92
CA LYS A 271 15.98 12.47 -15.33
C LYS A 271 16.05 10.99 -14.95
N VAL A 272 15.74 10.64 -13.70
CA VAL A 272 15.70 9.24 -13.25
C VAL A 272 14.72 8.41 -14.08
N ALA A 273 13.54 8.97 -14.37
CA ALA A 273 12.55 8.30 -15.19
C ALA A 273 13.10 8.00 -16.60
N ARG A 274 13.68 8.98 -17.26
CA ARG A 274 14.25 8.82 -18.61
C ARG A 274 15.42 7.85 -18.64
N ASP A 275 16.25 7.88 -17.62
CA ASP A 275 17.38 6.92 -17.48
C ASP A 275 16.86 5.47 -17.34
N LEU A 276 15.84 5.23 -16.52
CA LEU A 276 15.22 3.92 -16.34
C LEU A 276 14.45 3.45 -17.59
N ILE A 277 13.78 4.38 -18.27
CA ILE A 277 13.09 4.10 -19.53
C ILE A 277 14.12 3.83 -20.65
N GLY A 278 15.26 4.51 -20.64
CA GLY A 278 16.27 4.41 -21.68
C GLY A 278 15.95 5.27 -22.92
N ASP A 279 15.20 6.33 -22.73
CA ASP A 279 14.83 7.29 -23.77
C ASP A 279 14.88 8.72 -23.19
N PRO A 280 15.88 9.54 -23.60
CA PRO A 280 16.07 10.88 -23.07
C PRO A 280 14.96 11.87 -23.49
N ASP A 281 14.24 11.56 -24.55
CA ASP A 281 13.20 12.42 -25.12
C ASP A 281 11.78 12.01 -24.68
N GLN A 282 11.65 10.94 -23.89
CA GLN A 282 10.34 10.49 -23.41
C GLN A 282 9.63 11.59 -22.63
N ASP A 283 8.38 11.87 -23.01
CA ASP A 283 7.52 12.76 -22.25
C ASP A 283 7.15 12.11 -20.91
N VAL A 284 7.44 12.82 -19.83
CA VAL A 284 7.22 12.35 -18.45
C VAL A 284 6.64 13.48 -17.63
N LYS A 285 5.51 13.20 -16.98
CA LYS A 285 4.90 14.09 -16.01
C LYS A 285 4.99 13.50 -14.61
N VAL A 286 5.70 14.18 -13.72
CA VAL A 286 5.79 13.78 -12.30
C VAL A 286 4.46 14.09 -11.60
N LYS A 287 3.88 13.10 -10.95
CA LYS A 287 2.65 13.25 -10.15
C LYS A 287 2.96 13.44 -8.67
N SER A 288 3.88 12.66 -8.15
CA SER A 288 4.32 12.78 -6.75
C SER A 288 5.66 12.09 -6.53
N VAL A 289 6.37 12.55 -5.51
CA VAL A 289 7.60 11.93 -5.00
C VAL A 289 7.45 11.70 -3.51
N SER A 290 7.95 10.57 -3.03
CA SER A 290 8.00 10.26 -1.59
C SER A 290 9.20 9.39 -1.26
N THR A 291 9.73 9.56 -0.06
CA THR A 291 10.80 8.71 0.48
C THR A 291 10.23 7.79 1.55
N TRP A 292 10.84 6.62 1.69
CA TRP A 292 10.54 5.67 2.75
C TRP A 292 11.76 4.82 3.08
N THR A 293 11.72 4.13 4.21
CA THR A 293 12.79 3.24 4.63
C THR A 293 12.35 1.78 4.58
N VAL A 294 13.24 0.92 4.13
CA VAL A 294 13.07 -0.53 4.19
C VAL A 294 13.31 -0.98 5.64
N ASN A 295 12.37 -1.75 6.19
CA ASN A 295 12.45 -2.24 7.56
C ASN A 295 12.39 -3.76 7.56
N ASN A 296 13.25 -4.39 8.36
CA ASN A 296 13.27 -5.82 8.61
C ASN A 296 12.87 -6.09 10.05
N MET A 297 11.57 -5.94 10.35
CA MET A 297 11.04 -6.08 11.70
C MET A 297 9.62 -6.65 11.71
N TYR A 298 9.25 -7.24 12.84
CA TYR A 298 7.92 -7.80 13.08
C TYR A 298 7.49 -7.60 14.53
N ALA A 299 6.18 -7.59 14.77
CA ALA A 299 5.63 -7.53 16.12
C ALA A 299 5.75 -8.90 16.81
N GLU A 300 6.31 -8.95 18.02
CA GLU A 300 6.40 -10.18 18.82
C GLU A 300 5.04 -10.56 19.43
N LYS A 301 4.18 -9.58 19.67
CA LYS A 301 2.80 -9.73 20.14
C LYS A 301 1.87 -8.85 19.34
N MET A 302 0.65 -9.34 19.11
CA MET A 302 -0.41 -8.62 18.39
C MET A 302 -1.48 -8.05 19.32
N ARG A 303 -1.43 -8.36 20.61
CA ARG A 303 -2.41 -7.92 21.61
C ARG A 303 -1.82 -7.95 23.03
N ASN A 304 -2.43 -7.18 23.90
CA ASN A 304 -2.30 -7.28 25.36
C ASN A 304 -3.28 -8.31 25.92
#